data_965592ba8fe4d81088d66f363898d06f
#
_entry.id   965592ba8fe4d81088d66f363898d06f
#
_cell.length_a   1.000
_cell.length_b   1.000
_cell.length_c   1.000
_cell.angle_alpha   90.00
_cell.angle_beta   90.00
_cell.angle_gamma   90.00
#
_symmetry.space_group_name_H-M   'P 1'
#
loop_
_entity.id
_entity.type
_entity.pdbx_description
1 polymer ?
#
loop_
_entity_poly.entity_id
_entity_poly.type
_entity_poly.pdbx_seq_one_letter_code
_entity_poly.pdbx_strand_id
1 'polypeptide(L)'
;VVGVPGDRAVDLKRIEANIGSHLEMSGELGVEAATDEDLKKHPGLVKGYIGPGLALDEAVLGTESATGLLYLVDPRVVAGTAWITGANTPGKHVIGLVAERDFGWDGVIEAVEVREGDEAPDGSGPLEAARGIEMGHIFQLGRKYAEALGLKVLDRNGKLATVTMGSYGVGVTRAVAALAESNRDEKGIIWPRAVAP
;
A
#
# COMPACT_ATOMS: atom_id res chain seq x y z
N VAL A 1 -7.14 -6.73 10.44
CA VAL A 1 -7.08 -7.73 9.35
C VAL A 1 -7.48 -7.08 8.05
N VAL A 2 -6.81 -7.43 6.95
CA VAL A 2 -7.09 -6.87 5.62
C VAL A 2 -7.48 -8.01 4.67
N GLY A 3 -8.69 -7.91 4.10
CA GLY A 3 -9.18 -8.82 3.05
C GLY A 3 -8.68 -8.36 1.68
N VAL A 4 -8.00 -9.24 0.96
CA VAL A 4 -7.42 -8.95 -0.36
C VAL A 4 -7.74 -10.06 -1.36
N PRO A 5 -7.78 -9.78 -2.67
CA PRO A 5 -7.90 -10.82 -3.69
C PRO A 5 -6.73 -11.82 -3.60
N GLY A 6 -7.04 -13.11 -3.67
CA GLY A 6 -6.03 -14.17 -3.52
C GLY A 6 -5.03 -14.28 -4.68
N ASP A 7 -5.29 -13.61 -5.79
CA ASP A 7 -4.41 -13.55 -6.96
C ASP A 7 -3.44 -12.35 -6.94
N ARG A 8 -3.47 -11.51 -5.87
CA ARG A 8 -2.66 -10.32 -5.72
C ARG A 8 -1.71 -10.41 -4.53
N ALA A 9 -0.51 -9.86 -4.70
CA ALA A 9 0.40 -9.67 -3.57
C ALA A 9 -0.01 -8.44 -2.74
N VAL A 10 0.18 -8.55 -1.43
CA VAL A 10 -0.05 -7.43 -0.50
C VAL A 10 1.09 -6.42 -0.62
N ASP A 11 0.74 -5.15 -0.73
CA ASP A 11 1.68 -4.03 -0.69
C ASP A 11 1.62 -3.34 0.68
N LEU A 12 2.54 -3.70 1.57
CA LEU A 12 2.60 -3.15 2.94
C LEU A 12 2.80 -1.64 2.95
N LYS A 13 3.54 -1.08 1.97
CA LYS A 13 3.75 0.37 1.88
C LYS A 13 2.48 1.11 1.48
N ARG A 14 1.67 0.49 0.64
CA ARG A 14 0.38 1.02 0.24
C ARG A 14 -0.61 0.99 1.41
N ILE A 15 -0.63 -0.09 2.19
CA ILE A 15 -1.40 -0.17 3.43
C ILE A 15 -0.94 0.92 4.40
N GLU A 16 0.37 1.03 4.65
CA GLU A 16 0.96 2.02 5.55
C GLU A 16 0.53 3.46 5.20
N ALA A 17 0.52 3.79 3.91
CA ALA A 17 0.12 5.11 3.42
C ALA A 17 -1.38 5.42 3.61
N ASN A 18 -2.24 4.40 3.64
CA ASN A 18 -3.69 4.57 3.65
C ASN A 18 -4.35 4.26 5.01
N ILE A 19 -3.72 3.47 5.87
CA ILE A 19 -4.36 2.96 7.10
C ILE A 19 -4.57 4.05 8.16
N GLY A 20 -3.77 5.11 8.15
CA GLY A 20 -3.81 6.17 9.16
C GLY A 20 -5.18 6.84 9.29
N SER A 21 -5.91 6.98 8.20
CA SER A 21 -7.26 7.55 8.19
C SER A 21 -8.31 6.68 8.88
N HIS A 22 -8.08 5.37 8.96
CA HIS A 22 -8.97 4.42 9.61
C HIS A 22 -8.68 4.20 11.09
N LEU A 23 -7.45 4.52 11.53
CA LEU A 23 -7.01 4.29 12.91
C LEU A 23 -7.02 5.56 13.77
N GLU A 24 -7.41 6.72 13.23
CA GLU A 24 -7.34 8.03 13.89
C GLU A 24 -5.94 8.31 14.51
N MET A 25 -4.90 7.69 13.95
CA MET A 25 -3.52 7.82 14.43
C MET A 25 -2.75 8.83 13.60
N SER A 26 -2.04 9.72 14.25
CA SER A 26 -1.13 10.67 13.62
C SER A 26 0.32 10.22 13.85
N GLY A 27 1.08 10.04 12.76
CA GLY A 27 2.49 9.66 12.82
C GLY A 27 2.87 8.66 11.72
N GLU A 28 4.14 8.29 11.68
CA GLU A 28 4.58 7.17 10.83
C GLU A 28 4.10 5.86 11.48
N LEU A 29 3.18 5.18 10.80
CA LEU A 29 2.69 3.87 11.19
C LEU A 29 3.53 2.81 10.48
N GLY A 30 4.24 1.99 11.22
CA GLY A 30 4.87 0.79 10.66
C GLY A 30 3.84 -0.32 10.51
N VAL A 31 3.74 -0.88 9.31
CA VAL A 31 2.87 -2.04 9.03
C VAL A 31 3.74 -3.26 8.74
N GLU A 32 3.48 -4.34 9.45
CA GLU A 32 4.17 -5.62 9.27
C GLU A 32 3.19 -6.78 9.27
N ALA A 33 3.62 -7.90 8.70
CA ALA A 33 2.81 -9.11 8.71
C ALA A 33 2.72 -9.69 10.14
N ALA A 34 1.53 -10.09 10.56
CA ALA A 34 1.31 -10.71 11.86
C ALA A 34 2.11 -12.01 12.00
N THR A 35 2.75 -12.17 13.15
CA THR A 35 3.49 -13.37 13.51
C THR A 35 2.59 -14.47 14.07
N ASP A 36 3.11 -15.68 14.22
CA ASP A 36 2.38 -16.76 14.89
C ASP A 36 2.07 -16.44 16.37
N GLU A 37 2.88 -15.59 17.01
CA GLU A 37 2.62 -15.13 18.38
C GLU A 37 1.46 -14.14 18.44
N ASP A 38 1.31 -13.30 17.43
CA ASP A 38 0.18 -12.40 17.34
C ASP A 38 -1.12 -13.16 17.08
N LEU A 39 -1.10 -14.15 16.21
CA LEU A 39 -2.26 -15.01 15.97
C LEU A 39 -2.70 -15.79 17.23
N LYS A 40 -1.77 -16.20 18.11
CA LYS A 40 -2.11 -16.83 19.39
C LYS A 40 -2.91 -15.93 20.32
N LYS A 41 -2.73 -14.62 20.23
CA LYS A 41 -3.52 -13.64 21.01
C LYS A 41 -4.97 -13.52 20.52
N HIS A 42 -5.24 -13.99 19.31
CA HIS A 42 -6.52 -13.89 18.62
C HIS A 42 -6.99 -15.27 18.12
N PRO A 43 -7.50 -16.16 19.01
CA PRO A 43 -7.83 -17.54 18.67
C PRO A 43 -8.88 -17.71 17.55
N GLY A 44 -9.70 -16.67 17.31
CA GLY A 44 -10.64 -16.63 16.19
C GLY A 44 -9.97 -16.53 14.81
N LEU A 45 -8.69 -16.13 14.75
CA LEU A 45 -7.92 -16.05 13.51
C LEU A 45 -7.18 -17.37 13.25
N VAL A 46 -7.84 -18.32 12.62
CA VAL A 46 -7.25 -19.63 12.34
C VAL A 46 -6.31 -19.52 11.14
N LYS A 47 -5.00 -19.63 11.37
CA LYS A 47 -3.97 -19.55 10.33
C LYS A 47 -4.27 -20.49 9.15
N GLY A 48 -4.28 -19.94 7.94
CA GLY A 48 -4.64 -20.67 6.72
C GLY A 48 -6.14 -20.75 6.44
N TYR A 49 -6.99 -20.36 7.40
CA TYR A 49 -8.45 -20.43 7.27
C TYR A 49 -9.14 -19.13 7.72
N ILE A 50 -8.40 -18.02 7.78
CA ILE A 50 -8.96 -16.72 8.15
C ILE A 50 -9.92 -16.27 7.04
N GLY A 51 -11.11 -15.83 7.43
CA GLY A 51 -12.12 -15.25 6.54
C GLY A 51 -12.89 -14.15 7.24
N PRO A 52 -13.76 -13.43 6.51
CA PRO A 52 -14.63 -12.43 7.11
C PRO A 52 -15.56 -13.08 8.14
N GLY A 53 -16.04 -12.27 9.08
CA GLY A 53 -17.11 -12.69 9.98
C GLY A 53 -18.36 -13.00 9.16
N LEU A 54 -18.74 -14.26 9.14
CA LEU A 54 -20.03 -14.64 8.60
C LEU A 54 -21.08 -14.34 9.68
N ALA A 55 -22.25 -13.86 9.31
CA ALA A 55 -23.39 -13.58 10.20
C ALA A 55 -23.97 -14.86 10.85
N LEU A 56 -23.13 -15.77 11.27
CA LEU A 56 -23.45 -17.00 11.98
C LEU A 56 -22.97 -16.83 13.41
N ASP A 57 -23.87 -16.44 14.29
CA ASP A 57 -23.87 -16.44 15.76
C ASP A 57 -22.60 -15.99 16.52
N GLU A 58 -21.41 -15.96 15.92
CA GLU A 58 -20.18 -15.41 16.46
C GLU A 58 -19.40 -14.71 15.34
N ALA A 59 -19.62 -13.42 15.16
CA ALA A 59 -18.85 -12.59 14.23
C ALA A 59 -17.39 -12.57 14.65
N VAL A 60 -16.51 -13.19 13.88
CA VAL A 60 -15.07 -13.23 14.16
C VAL A 60 -14.37 -11.99 13.58
N LEU A 61 -14.89 -11.44 12.50
CA LEU A 61 -14.40 -10.22 11.83
C LEU A 61 -15.59 -9.40 11.32
N GLY A 62 -15.48 -8.08 11.36
CA GLY A 62 -16.50 -7.12 10.91
C GLY A 62 -16.89 -6.15 12.01
N THR A 63 -17.63 -5.11 11.67
CA THR A 63 -18.08 -4.06 12.59
C THR A 63 -18.56 -4.63 13.92
N GLU A 64 -17.96 -4.20 15.02
CA GLU A 64 -18.26 -4.68 16.36
C GLU A 64 -17.88 -6.16 16.61
N SER A 65 -16.82 -6.66 15.97
CA SER A 65 -16.39 -8.02 16.23
C SER A 65 -16.00 -8.21 17.69
N ALA A 66 -16.37 -9.35 18.27
CA ALA A 66 -15.98 -9.75 19.63
C ALA A 66 -14.44 -9.82 19.82
N THR A 67 -13.68 -9.78 18.76
CA THR A 67 -12.22 -9.78 18.78
C THR A 67 -11.61 -8.39 18.97
N GLY A 68 -12.37 -7.31 18.79
CA GLY A 68 -11.86 -5.93 18.80
C GLY A 68 -10.91 -5.60 17.64
N LEU A 69 -10.85 -6.44 16.62
CA LEU A 69 -10.01 -6.24 15.44
C LEU A 69 -10.81 -5.60 14.31
N LEU A 70 -10.25 -4.55 13.69
CA LEU A 70 -10.80 -3.99 12.48
C LEU A 70 -10.61 -4.98 11.30
N TYR A 71 -11.67 -5.10 10.50
CA TYR A 71 -11.64 -5.81 9.24
C TYR A 71 -11.76 -4.82 8.08
N LEU A 72 -10.64 -4.56 7.41
CA LEU A 72 -10.58 -3.71 6.23
C LEU A 72 -10.56 -4.59 4.98
N VAL A 73 -11.03 -4.06 3.86
CA VAL A 73 -11.02 -4.78 2.59
C VAL A 73 -10.41 -3.93 1.47
N ASP A 74 -9.74 -4.60 0.54
CA ASP A 74 -9.33 -3.95 -0.71
C ASP A 74 -10.56 -3.64 -1.57
N PRO A 75 -10.61 -2.51 -2.31
CA PRO A 75 -11.75 -2.15 -3.18
C PRO A 75 -12.16 -3.26 -4.13
N ARG A 76 -11.23 -4.08 -4.57
CA ARG A 76 -11.50 -5.20 -5.50
C ARG A 76 -12.30 -6.32 -4.85
N VAL A 77 -12.25 -6.44 -3.52
CA VAL A 77 -13.07 -7.40 -2.76
C VAL A 77 -14.53 -6.95 -2.71
N VAL A 78 -14.76 -5.63 -2.67
CA VAL A 78 -16.10 -5.02 -2.59
C VAL A 78 -16.84 -5.06 -3.93
N ALA A 79 -16.17 -5.23 -5.03
CA ALA A 79 -16.69 -5.05 -6.40
C ALA A 79 -17.77 -6.06 -6.86
N GLY A 80 -18.48 -6.73 -5.96
CA GLY A 80 -19.65 -7.56 -6.27
C GLY A 80 -19.35 -8.93 -6.86
N THR A 81 -18.11 -9.39 -6.78
CA THR A 81 -17.69 -10.74 -7.19
C THR A 81 -17.84 -11.74 -6.04
N ALA A 82 -18.02 -13.02 -6.39
CA ALA A 82 -18.09 -14.09 -5.41
C ALA A 82 -16.68 -14.61 -5.08
N TRP A 83 -16.41 -14.76 -3.79
CA TRP A 83 -15.10 -15.14 -3.27
C TRP A 83 -15.08 -16.53 -2.64
N ILE A 84 -13.90 -17.14 -2.61
CA ILE A 84 -13.58 -18.29 -1.80
C ILE A 84 -12.63 -17.80 -0.71
N THR A 85 -12.95 -18.07 0.57
CA THR A 85 -12.12 -17.62 1.69
C THR A 85 -12.17 -18.64 2.84
N GLY A 86 -11.33 -18.45 3.84
CA GLY A 86 -11.38 -19.26 5.07
C GLY A 86 -12.71 -19.11 5.79
N ALA A 87 -13.11 -20.17 6.51
CA ALA A 87 -14.31 -20.20 7.32
C ALA A 87 -14.03 -20.00 8.81
N ASN A 88 -12.87 -19.46 9.18
CA ASN A 88 -12.38 -19.33 10.56
C ASN A 88 -12.43 -20.65 11.36
N THR A 89 -12.43 -21.76 10.65
CA THR A 89 -12.46 -23.13 11.20
C THR A 89 -11.39 -23.96 10.49
N PRO A 90 -10.57 -24.73 11.23
CA PRO A 90 -9.53 -25.56 10.62
C PRO A 90 -10.08 -26.49 9.56
N GLY A 91 -9.44 -26.54 8.38
CA GLY A 91 -9.83 -27.41 7.27
C GLY A 91 -11.08 -26.99 6.50
N LYS A 92 -11.66 -25.80 6.79
CA LYS A 92 -12.88 -25.34 6.13
C LYS A 92 -12.69 -24.03 5.38
N HIS A 93 -13.34 -23.96 4.22
CA HIS A 93 -13.47 -22.75 3.41
C HIS A 93 -14.94 -22.49 3.09
N VAL A 94 -15.27 -21.24 2.81
CA VAL A 94 -16.57 -20.83 2.31
C VAL A 94 -16.44 -20.45 0.86
N ILE A 95 -17.40 -20.85 0.04
CA ILE A 95 -17.45 -20.62 -1.40
C ILE A 95 -18.64 -19.73 -1.71
N GLY A 96 -18.46 -18.79 -2.66
CA GLY A 96 -19.54 -17.95 -3.15
C GLY A 96 -19.92 -16.80 -2.25
N LEU A 97 -19.01 -16.37 -1.36
CA LEU A 97 -19.21 -15.18 -0.54
C LEU A 97 -19.22 -13.92 -1.40
N VAL A 98 -20.24 -13.09 -1.19
CA VAL A 98 -20.36 -11.78 -1.84
C VAL A 98 -20.39 -10.70 -0.75
N ALA A 99 -19.55 -9.70 -0.92
CA ALA A 99 -19.51 -8.54 -0.04
C ALA A 99 -20.89 -7.86 0.04
N GLU A 100 -21.20 -7.23 1.15
CA GLU A 100 -22.51 -6.63 1.51
C GLU A 100 -23.67 -7.65 1.71
N ARG A 101 -23.71 -8.70 0.91
CA ARG A 101 -24.74 -9.73 1.06
C ARG A 101 -24.45 -10.70 2.22
N ASP A 102 -23.20 -11.16 2.31
CA ASP A 102 -22.80 -12.28 3.19
C ASP A 102 -21.87 -11.81 4.32
N PHE A 103 -21.16 -10.70 4.13
CA PHE A 103 -20.28 -10.12 5.15
C PHE A 103 -20.13 -8.61 4.99
N GLY A 104 -19.84 -7.94 6.11
CA GLY A 104 -19.50 -6.53 6.17
C GLY A 104 -18.01 -6.30 6.43
N TRP A 105 -17.59 -5.03 6.46
CA TRP A 105 -16.25 -4.58 6.78
C TRP A 105 -16.27 -3.23 7.49
N ASP A 106 -15.17 -2.89 8.17
CA ASP A 106 -15.04 -1.63 8.91
C ASP A 106 -14.54 -0.48 8.04
N GLY A 107 -13.96 -0.78 6.89
CA GLY A 107 -13.47 0.23 5.94
C GLY A 107 -12.82 -0.39 4.70
N VAL A 108 -12.65 0.46 3.68
CA VAL A 108 -12.01 0.09 2.40
C VAL A 108 -10.64 0.72 2.34
N ILE A 109 -9.63 -0.06 2.00
CA ILE A 109 -8.23 0.37 1.94
C ILE A 109 -7.51 -0.23 0.73
N GLU A 110 -6.79 0.58 -0.03
CA GLU A 110 -5.91 0.11 -1.08
C GLU A 110 -4.75 -0.70 -0.47
N ALA A 111 -4.74 -2.00 -0.69
CA ALA A 111 -3.87 -2.92 0.04
C ALA A 111 -2.97 -3.80 -0.84
N VAL A 112 -3.25 -3.87 -2.13
CA VAL A 112 -2.55 -4.79 -3.04
C VAL A 112 -1.72 -4.05 -4.10
N GLU A 113 -0.78 -4.77 -4.69
CA GLU A 113 0.01 -4.27 -5.82
C GLU A 113 -0.87 -3.83 -7.00
N VAL A 114 -0.42 -2.79 -7.69
CA VAL A 114 -1.03 -2.33 -8.95
C VAL A 114 -0.52 -3.17 -10.09
N ARG A 115 -1.40 -3.51 -11.04
CA ARG A 115 -1.07 -4.28 -12.23
C ARG A 115 -1.54 -3.59 -13.50
N GLU A 116 -0.93 -3.98 -14.60
CA GLU A 116 -1.41 -3.61 -15.93
C GLU A 116 -2.87 -4.04 -16.10
N GLY A 117 -3.68 -3.13 -16.66
CA GLY A 117 -5.11 -3.32 -16.81
C GLY A 117 -5.96 -2.88 -15.62
N ASP A 118 -5.37 -2.51 -14.49
CA ASP A 118 -6.11 -1.89 -13.38
C ASP A 118 -6.60 -0.49 -13.81
N GLU A 119 -7.79 -0.09 -13.36
CA GLU A 119 -8.30 1.25 -13.61
C GLU A 119 -7.44 2.31 -12.90
N ALA A 120 -7.12 3.37 -13.63
CA ALA A 120 -6.41 4.51 -13.06
C ALA A 120 -7.29 5.24 -12.03
N PRO A 121 -6.75 5.71 -10.89
CA PRO A 121 -7.53 6.37 -9.83
C PRO A 121 -8.27 7.64 -10.30
N ASP A 122 -7.80 8.28 -11.35
CA ASP A 122 -8.39 9.49 -11.94
C ASP A 122 -9.44 9.19 -13.02
N GLY A 123 -9.71 7.91 -13.31
CA GLY A 123 -10.66 7.47 -14.33
C GLY A 123 -10.18 7.67 -15.77
N SER A 124 -8.87 7.86 -15.97
CA SER A 124 -8.30 8.06 -17.32
C SER A 124 -8.28 6.79 -18.16
N GLY A 125 -8.60 5.64 -17.58
CA GLY A 125 -8.66 4.33 -18.22
C GLY A 125 -7.71 3.31 -17.60
N PRO A 126 -7.52 2.14 -18.23
CA PRO A 126 -6.67 1.10 -17.71
C PRO A 126 -5.19 1.53 -17.69
N LEU A 127 -4.49 1.12 -16.66
CA LEU A 127 -3.05 1.33 -16.52
C LEU A 127 -2.27 0.43 -17.49
N GLU A 128 -1.24 1.00 -18.10
CA GLU A 128 -0.32 0.27 -18.97
C GLU A 128 1.07 0.19 -18.30
N ALA A 129 1.73 -0.95 -18.46
CA ALA A 129 3.12 -1.13 -18.01
C ALA A 129 4.08 -0.57 -19.07
N ALA A 130 4.95 0.34 -18.66
CA ALA A 130 6.00 0.88 -19.52
C ALA A 130 7.37 0.80 -18.83
N ARG A 131 8.41 0.62 -19.63
CA ARG A 131 9.80 0.73 -19.14
C ARG A 131 10.28 2.16 -19.29
N GLY A 132 10.84 2.69 -18.23
CA GLY A 132 11.45 4.02 -18.21
C GLY A 132 12.91 3.99 -17.74
N ILE A 133 13.62 5.07 -17.98
CA ILE A 133 14.95 5.31 -17.43
C ILE A 133 14.79 6.30 -16.27
N GLU A 134 15.05 5.85 -15.04
CA GLU A 134 15.06 6.73 -13.88
C GLU A 134 16.22 7.72 -13.95
N MET A 135 15.92 9.00 -14.08
CA MET A 135 16.95 10.06 -14.14
C MET A 135 17.13 10.79 -12.81
N GLY A 136 16.14 10.82 -11.98
CA GLY A 136 16.18 11.49 -10.68
C GLY A 136 15.24 10.83 -9.67
N HIS A 137 15.50 11.09 -8.39
CA HIS A 137 14.70 10.55 -7.29
C HIS A 137 14.52 11.58 -6.18
N ILE A 138 13.33 11.63 -5.62
CA ILE A 138 13.02 12.41 -4.42
C ILE A 138 12.88 11.44 -3.26
N PHE A 139 13.72 11.60 -2.25
CA PHE A 139 13.67 10.81 -1.03
C PHE A 139 12.97 11.59 0.08
N GLN A 140 11.86 11.09 0.58
CA GLN A 140 11.19 11.59 1.77
C GLN A 140 11.81 10.91 2.99
N LEU A 141 12.82 11.55 3.58
CA LEU A 141 13.59 10.97 4.69
C LEU A 141 12.90 11.13 6.05
N GLY A 142 11.82 11.90 6.11
CA GLY A 142 11.11 12.16 7.36
C GLY A 142 12.01 12.76 8.44
N ARG A 143 11.90 12.27 9.66
CA ARG A 143 12.70 12.73 10.81
C ARG A 143 13.78 11.75 11.25
N LYS A 144 13.86 10.59 10.65
CA LYS A 144 14.76 9.50 11.07
C LYS A 144 16.20 9.96 11.30
N TYR A 145 16.80 10.66 10.33
CA TYR A 145 18.18 11.12 10.45
C TYR A 145 18.31 12.34 11.35
N ALA A 146 17.34 13.26 11.31
CA ALA A 146 17.33 14.43 12.16
C ALA A 146 17.23 14.06 13.65
N GLU A 147 16.45 13.06 14.00
CA GLU A 147 16.36 12.53 15.37
C GLU A 147 17.64 11.86 15.81
N ALA A 148 18.20 10.97 14.99
CA ALA A 148 19.45 10.27 15.29
C ALA A 148 20.65 11.23 15.47
N LEU A 149 20.70 12.33 14.70
CA LEU A 149 21.77 13.32 14.74
C LEU A 149 21.46 14.52 15.67
N GLY A 150 20.30 14.54 16.31
CA GLY A 150 19.89 15.62 17.20
C GLY A 150 19.65 16.96 16.50
N LEU A 151 19.33 16.95 15.19
CA LEU A 151 19.11 18.16 14.41
C LEU A 151 17.73 18.77 14.72
N LYS A 152 17.77 19.92 15.43
CA LYS A 152 16.58 20.69 15.80
C LYS A 152 16.77 22.15 15.45
N VAL A 153 15.68 22.80 15.09
CA VAL A 153 15.61 24.24 14.83
C VAL A 153 14.49 24.87 15.65
N LEU A 154 14.55 26.17 15.84
CA LEU A 154 13.45 26.92 16.46
C LEU A 154 12.34 27.11 15.42
N ASP A 155 11.12 26.73 15.79
CA ASP A 155 9.93 27.02 15.01
C ASP A 155 9.53 28.50 15.08
N ARG A 156 8.45 28.89 14.42
CA ARG A 156 7.95 30.30 14.43
C ARG A 156 7.55 30.81 15.82
N ASN A 157 7.33 29.91 16.77
CA ASN A 157 6.96 30.19 18.15
C ASN A 157 8.18 30.15 19.10
N GLY A 158 9.39 29.97 18.57
CA GLY A 158 10.61 29.85 19.34
C GLY A 158 10.77 28.51 20.06
N LYS A 159 10.00 27.46 19.68
CA LYS A 159 10.08 26.14 20.25
C LYS A 159 10.99 25.25 19.38
N LEU A 160 11.86 24.44 20.03
CA LEU A 160 12.69 23.47 19.32
C LEU A 160 11.82 22.40 18.64
N ALA A 161 11.99 22.25 17.34
CA ALA A 161 11.35 21.23 16.53
C ALA A 161 12.38 20.40 15.77
N THR A 162 12.20 19.08 15.70
CA THR A 162 13.02 18.20 14.88
C THR A 162 12.73 18.46 13.40
N VAL A 163 13.78 18.58 12.60
CA VAL A 163 13.67 18.89 11.16
C VAL A 163 13.12 17.71 10.39
N THR A 164 12.17 17.96 9.49
CA THR A 164 11.79 17.00 8.45
C THR A 164 12.72 17.17 7.26
N MET A 165 13.28 16.07 6.78
CA MET A 165 14.32 16.03 5.75
C MET A 165 13.81 15.45 4.44
N GLY A 166 14.34 15.97 3.33
CA GLY A 166 14.22 15.38 2.00
C GLY A 166 15.59 15.35 1.33
N SER A 167 15.76 14.46 0.38
CA SER A 167 16.94 14.41 -0.49
C SER A 167 16.50 14.35 -1.94
N TYR A 168 17.24 15.06 -2.80
CA TYR A 168 16.88 15.25 -4.20
C TYR A 168 18.09 14.94 -5.05
N GLY A 169 18.04 13.85 -5.80
CA GLY A 169 19.15 13.36 -6.62
C GLY A 169 18.81 13.37 -8.11
N VAL A 170 19.76 13.78 -8.95
CA VAL A 170 19.67 13.65 -10.40
C VAL A 170 20.95 13.01 -10.92
N GLY A 171 20.81 11.94 -11.70
CA GLY A 171 21.92 11.27 -12.37
C GLY A 171 22.33 12.02 -13.64
N VAL A 172 23.26 12.98 -13.54
CA VAL A 172 23.65 13.83 -14.67
C VAL A 172 24.16 12.99 -15.85
N THR A 173 25.03 12.04 -15.61
CA THR A 173 25.56 11.15 -16.68
C THR A 173 24.47 10.25 -17.24
N ARG A 174 23.53 9.78 -16.39
CA ARG A 174 22.38 9.00 -16.82
C ARG A 174 21.42 9.85 -17.68
N ALA A 175 21.23 11.13 -17.34
CA ALA A 175 20.43 12.05 -18.14
C ALA A 175 21.01 12.22 -19.55
N VAL A 176 22.35 12.37 -19.68
CA VAL A 176 23.02 12.41 -20.98
C VAL A 176 22.79 11.10 -21.75
N ALA A 177 22.96 9.96 -21.13
CA ALA A 177 22.71 8.66 -21.76
C ALA A 177 21.25 8.50 -22.21
N ALA A 178 20.29 8.92 -21.39
CA ALA A 178 18.87 8.89 -21.73
C ALA A 178 18.53 9.81 -22.90
N LEU A 179 19.12 11.01 -22.96
CA LEU A 179 18.97 11.91 -24.09
C LEU A 179 19.54 11.30 -25.39
N ALA A 180 20.70 10.67 -25.33
CA ALA A 180 21.29 9.99 -26.48
C ALA A 180 20.43 8.82 -26.96
N GLU A 181 19.90 8.01 -26.01
CA GLU A 181 19.04 6.86 -26.33
C GLU A 181 17.69 7.29 -26.93
N SER A 182 17.08 8.34 -26.40
CA SER A 182 15.77 8.82 -26.84
C SER A 182 15.82 9.62 -28.16
N ASN A 183 16.99 10.12 -28.54
CA ASN A 183 17.17 11.00 -29.69
C ASN A 183 18.25 10.45 -30.66
N ARG A 184 18.03 9.23 -31.09
CA ARG A 184 18.89 8.55 -32.09
C ARG A 184 18.08 7.99 -33.24
N ASP A 185 18.72 7.87 -34.39
CA ASP A 185 18.23 7.10 -35.52
C ASP A 185 19.29 6.07 -35.98
N GLU A 186 19.08 5.46 -37.13
CA GLU A 186 19.99 4.47 -37.68
C GLU A 186 21.38 5.07 -38.07
N LYS A 187 21.48 6.40 -38.18
CA LYS A 187 22.69 7.11 -38.56
C LYS A 187 23.50 7.66 -37.39
N GLY A 188 22.88 7.75 -36.20
CA GLY A 188 23.56 8.23 -35.01
C GLY A 188 22.69 9.04 -34.07
N ILE A 189 23.33 9.81 -33.18
CA ILE A 189 22.64 10.62 -32.14
C ILE A 189 22.23 11.96 -32.74
N ILE A 190 20.98 12.33 -32.52
CA ILE A 190 20.41 13.62 -32.92
C ILE A 190 20.19 14.44 -31.65
N TRP A 191 21.14 15.31 -31.30
CA TRP A 191 21.01 16.12 -30.09
C TRP A 191 19.85 17.11 -30.18
N PRO A 192 18.93 17.15 -29.16
CA PRO A 192 17.96 18.24 -29.10
C PRO A 192 18.67 19.60 -29.03
N ARG A 193 18.15 20.58 -29.73
CA ARG A 193 18.78 21.92 -29.85
C ARG A 193 19.07 22.57 -28.48
N ALA A 194 18.25 22.32 -27.47
CA ALA A 194 18.39 22.91 -26.14
C ALA A 194 19.59 22.36 -25.34
N VAL A 195 20.11 21.18 -25.72
CA VAL A 195 21.17 20.46 -24.98
C VAL A 195 22.28 19.97 -25.91
N ALA A 196 22.28 20.41 -27.13
CA ALA A 196 23.38 20.14 -28.07
C ALA A 196 24.68 20.72 -27.53
N PRO A 197 25.83 20.01 -27.61
CA PRO A 197 27.11 20.49 -27.16
C PRO A 197 27.64 21.65 -28.03
#